data_fb3984c2142428524b4661181fc4f5f9
#
_entry.id   fb3984c2142428524b4661181fc4f5f9
#
_cell.length_a   1.000
_cell.length_b   1.000
_cell.length_c   1.000
_cell.angle_alpha   90.00
_cell.angle_beta   90.00
_cell.angle_gamma   90.00
#
_symmetry.space_group_name_H-M   'P 1'
#
loop_
_entity.id
_entity.type
_entity.pdbx_description
1 polymer ?
#
loop_
_entity_poly.entity_id
_entity_poly.type
_entity_poly.pdbx_seq_one_letter_code
_entity_poly.pdbx_strand_id
1 'polypeptide(L)' 'MPLGPGKYDDVCTEIREKTKAEGVIVLVIGGERGSGFSCQADIFNTAMLPATLRSIADQIEQSSGHG' A
#
# COMPACT_ATOMS: atom_id res chain seq x y z
N MET A 1 -15.20 3.65 6.97
CA MET A 1 -14.06 4.36 7.56
C MET A 1 -13.23 4.98 6.45
N PRO A 2 -12.99 6.30 6.51
CA PRO A 2 -12.21 6.92 5.44
C PRO A 2 -10.74 6.51 5.50
N LEU A 3 -10.13 6.38 4.33
CA LEU A 3 -8.70 6.15 4.20
C LEU A 3 -8.04 7.49 3.91
N GLY A 4 -7.12 7.89 4.77
CA GLY A 4 -6.38 9.14 4.57
C GLY A 4 -5.00 8.88 3.98
N PRO A 5 -4.62 9.59 2.92
CA PRO A 5 -3.26 9.49 2.39
C PRO A 5 -2.28 10.22 3.31
N GLY A 6 -1.07 9.71 3.37
CA GLY A 6 0.03 10.39 4.06
C GLY A 6 0.13 10.19 5.56
N LYS A 7 -0.82 9.52 6.19
CA LYS A 7 -0.78 9.30 7.65
C LYS A 7 0.41 8.47 8.11
N TYR A 8 0.91 7.60 7.24
CA TYR A 8 1.96 6.67 7.58
C TYR A 8 3.18 6.83 6.67
N ASP A 9 3.43 8.06 6.22
CA ASP A 9 4.56 8.34 5.33
C ASP A 9 5.90 7.96 5.95
N ASP A 10 6.07 8.17 7.24
CA ASP A 10 7.29 7.80 7.94
C ASP A 10 7.52 6.29 7.91
N VAL A 11 6.46 5.51 8.09
CA VAL A 11 6.53 4.05 8.03
C VAL A 11 6.85 3.61 6.60
N CYS A 12 6.23 4.24 5.61
CA CYS A 12 6.47 3.94 4.20
C CYS A 12 7.94 4.18 3.84
N THR A 13 8.48 5.32 4.28
CA THR A 13 9.89 5.66 4.06
C THR A 13 10.80 4.60 4.68
N GLU A 14 10.51 4.19 5.90
CA GLU A 14 11.30 3.18 6.59
C GLU A 14 11.30 1.85 5.84
N ILE A 15 10.14 1.40 5.39
CA ILE A 15 10.02 0.15 4.64
C ILE A 15 10.77 0.24 3.32
N ARG A 16 10.63 1.38 2.63
CA ARG A 16 11.32 1.58 1.36
C ARG A 16 12.85 1.48 1.53
N GLU A 17 13.36 2.07 2.58
CA GLU A 17 14.79 2.02 2.88
C GLU A 17 15.25 0.62 3.23
N LYS A 18 14.50 -0.08 4.06
CA LYS A 18 14.86 -1.42 4.50
C LYS A 18 14.84 -2.44 3.36
N THR A 19 13.89 -2.32 2.47
CA THR A 19 13.75 -3.25 1.35
C THR A 19 14.53 -2.82 0.12
N LYS A 20 15.01 -1.57 0.11
CA LYS A 20 15.66 -0.95 -1.05
C LYS A 20 14.76 -1.00 -2.28
N ALA A 21 13.47 -0.81 -2.05
CA ALA A 21 12.45 -0.93 -3.09
C ALA A 21 12.37 0.34 -3.94
N GLU A 22 11.99 0.17 -5.19
CA GLU A 22 11.72 1.30 -6.08
C GLU A 22 10.39 1.95 -5.76
N GLY A 23 9.46 1.19 -5.19
CA GLY A 23 8.17 1.69 -4.79
C GLY A 23 7.59 0.88 -3.64
N VAL A 24 6.82 1.52 -2.79
CA VAL A 24 6.20 0.91 -1.62
C VAL A 24 4.83 1.51 -1.44
N ILE A 25 3.86 0.66 -1.12
CA ILE A 25 2.55 1.08 -0.66
C ILE A 25 2.34 0.47 0.71
N VAL A 26 1.93 1.29 1.66
CA VAL A 26 1.57 0.84 3.00
C VAL A 26 0.09 1.13 3.21
N LEU A 27 -0.65 0.13 3.61
CA LEU A 27 -2.06 0.26 3.93
C LEU A 27 -2.25 -0.20 5.37
N VAL A 28 -2.77 0.69 6.21
CA VAL A 28 -3.01 0.39 7.61
C VAL A 28 -4.50 0.48 7.89
N ILE A 29 -5.03 -0.53 8.54
CA ILE A 29 -6.45 -0.61 8.88
C ILE A 29 -6.56 -0.69 10.40
N GLY A 30 -7.17 0.33 11.00
CA GLY A 30 -7.38 0.35 12.45
C GLY A 30 -6.11 0.48 13.29
N GLY A 31 -5.07 1.11 12.76
CA GLY A 31 -3.85 1.33 13.51
C GLY A 31 -3.97 2.49 14.49
N GLU A 32 -2.89 2.79 15.21
CA GLU A 32 -2.87 3.85 16.21
C GLU A 32 -3.28 5.21 15.69
N ARG A 33 -2.91 5.51 14.43
CA ARG A 33 -3.25 6.79 13.80
C ARG A 33 -4.51 6.68 12.97
N GLY A 34 -5.27 5.58 13.13
CA GLY A 34 -6.45 5.30 12.33
C GLY A 34 -6.11 4.51 11.07
N SER A 35 -7.03 4.51 10.13
CA SER A 35 -6.82 3.85 8.84
C SER A 35 -6.27 4.85 7.84
N GLY A 36 -5.36 4.40 7.00
CA GLY A 36 -4.79 5.24 5.98
C GLY A 36 -3.84 4.47 5.09
N PHE A 37 -3.33 5.16 4.08
CA PHE A 37 -2.34 4.57 3.21
C PHE A 37 -1.26 5.59 2.88
N SER A 38 -0.09 5.07 2.52
CA SER A 38 1.00 5.89 2.05
C SER A 38 1.65 5.19 0.86
N CYS A 39 2.05 5.97 -0.12
CA CYS A 39 2.65 5.44 -1.32
C CYS A 39 3.88 6.26 -1.66
N GLN A 40 4.99 5.59 -1.90
CA GLN A 40 6.21 6.22 -2.38
C GLN A 40 6.74 5.41 -3.55
N ALA A 41 6.88 6.05 -4.70
CA ALA A 41 7.37 5.39 -5.91
C ALA A 41 7.82 6.44 -6.91
N ASP A 42 8.65 6.04 -7.85
CA ASP A 42 8.98 6.91 -8.97
C ASP A 42 7.77 7.05 -9.89
N ILE A 43 7.89 7.92 -10.90
CA ILE A 43 6.78 8.22 -11.80
C ILE A 43 6.29 6.98 -12.55
N PHE A 44 7.23 6.16 -13.03
CA PHE A 44 6.88 4.97 -13.78
C PHE A 44 6.12 3.98 -12.92
N ASN A 45 6.64 3.69 -11.73
CA ASN A 45 6.00 2.75 -10.82
C ASN A 45 4.66 3.29 -10.31
N THR A 46 4.56 4.60 -10.09
CA THR A 46 3.29 5.23 -9.70
C THR A 46 2.22 4.97 -10.75
N ALA A 47 2.56 5.07 -12.03
CA ALA A 47 1.61 4.82 -13.10
C ALA A 47 1.12 3.37 -13.12
N MET A 48 1.95 2.43 -12.66
CA MET A 48 1.61 1.02 -12.65
C MET A 48 0.86 0.58 -11.39
N LEU A 49 0.81 1.42 -10.38
CA LEU A 49 0.22 1.05 -9.08
C LEU A 49 -1.24 0.62 -9.16
N PRO A 50 -2.11 1.30 -9.90
CA PRO A 50 -3.51 0.86 -9.95
C PRO A 50 -3.65 -0.58 -10.47
N ALA A 51 -2.93 -0.94 -11.52
CA ALA A 51 -2.98 -2.29 -12.06
C ALA A 51 -2.41 -3.31 -11.07
N THR A 52 -1.32 -2.96 -10.41
CA THR A 52 -0.70 -3.80 -9.39
C THR A 52 -1.67 -4.05 -8.23
N LEU A 53 -2.34 -2.99 -7.77
CA LEU A 53 -3.30 -3.11 -6.68
C LEU A 53 -4.49 -3.97 -7.06
N ARG A 54 -4.97 -3.86 -8.29
CA ARG A 54 -6.07 -4.71 -8.77
C ARG A 54 -5.65 -6.17 -8.79
N SER A 55 -4.43 -6.45 -9.21
CA SER A 55 -3.90 -7.82 -9.21
C SER A 55 -3.83 -8.38 -7.79
N ILE A 56 -3.36 -7.58 -6.85
CA ILE A 56 -3.30 -8.00 -5.44
C ILE A 56 -4.70 -8.24 -4.89
N ALA A 57 -5.64 -7.35 -5.20
CA ALA A 57 -7.02 -7.52 -4.77
C ALA A 57 -7.62 -8.82 -5.29
N ASP A 58 -7.34 -9.15 -6.55
CA ASP A 58 -7.81 -10.40 -7.14
C ASP A 58 -7.21 -11.62 -6.42
N GLN A 59 -5.92 -11.55 -6.09
CA GLN A 59 -5.27 -12.63 -5.37
C GLN A 59 -5.85 -12.84 -3.98
N ILE A 60 -6.14 -11.74 -3.29
CA ILE A 60 -6.75 -11.82 -1.97
C ILE A 60 -8.16 -12.41 -2.07
N GLU A 61 -8.93 -11.99 -3.07
CA GLU A 61 -10.26 -12.53 -3.30
C GLU A 61 -10.22 -14.04 -3.57
N GLN A 62 -9.30 -14.47 -4.41
CA GLN A 62 -9.15 -15.88 -4.73
C GLN A 62 -8.74 -16.70 -3.51
N SER A 63 -7.89 -16.15 -2.65
CA SER A 63 -7.42 -16.85 -1.46
C SER A 63 -8.48 -16.97 -0.38
N SER A 64 -9.30 -15.96 -0.20
CA SER A 64 -10.28 -15.91 0.88
C SER A 64 -11.72 -16.09 0.40
N GLY A 65 -11.95 -15.96 -0.89
CA GLY A 65 -13.29 -16.04 -1.47
C GLY A 65 -13.90 -17.43 -1.48
N HIS A 66 -13.15 -18.41 -1.06
CA HIS A 66 -13.63 -19.79 -1.04
C HIS A 66 -13.99 -20.24 0.36
N GLY A 67 -13.96 -19.27 1.17
CA GLY A 67 -14.41 -19.43 2.56
C GLY A 67 -14.51 -20.79 3.05
#